data_e16ede41ae54e81056f107ac4f679ed2
#
_entry.id   e16ede41ae54e81056f107ac4f679ed2
#
_cell.length_a   1.000
_cell.length_b   1.000
_cell.length_c   1.000
_cell.angle_alpha   90.00
_cell.angle_beta   90.00
_cell.angle_gamma   90.00
#
_symmetry.space_group_name_H-M   'P 1'
#
loop_
_entity.id
_entity.type
_entity.pdbx_description
1 polymer ?
#
loop_
_entity_poly.entity_id
_entity_poly.type
_entity_poly.pdbx_seq_one_letter_code
_entity_poly.pdbx_strand_id
1 'polypeptide(L)'
;MATITGETARAYNDLVEINKTAAKGYQEAAEGVSSPDLKSKLSELSQQRAQFASDLSRQASQYGINPENESTIEGVVADAAAAVHRGWINIKSAITGQDDSAILGECETGDATALQTYETALRSSELPVEARNIIQKQHGEILSAKNWVTQQKGTH
;
A
#
# COMPACT_ATOMS: atom_id res chain seq x y z
N MET A 1 25.33 -4.64 -16.16
CA MET A 1 23.99 -4.13 -15.87
C MET A 1 23.04 -5.30 -15.68
N ALA A 2 22.35 -5.35 -14.56
CA ALA A 2 21.45 -6.46 -14.30
C ALA A 2 20.23 -6.38 -15.23
N THR A 3 19.88 -7.52 -15.81
CA THR A 3 18.70 -7.62 -16.64
C THR A 3 17.47 -7.65 -15.72
N ILE A 4 16.54 -6.73 -15.93
CA ILE A 4 15.31 -6.70 -15.17
C ILE A 4 14.31 -7.66 -15.80
N THR A 5 13.81 -8.58 -15.02
CA THR A 5 12.85 -9.59 -15.48
C THR A 5 11.44 -9.02 -15.45
N GLY A 6 10.53 -9.70 -16.16
CA GLY A 6 9.11 -9.37 -16.09
C GLY A 6 8.55 -9.52 -14.68
N GLU A 7 9.09 -10.43 -13.89
CA GLU A 7 8.69 -10.64 -12.50
C GLU A 7 9.02 -9.40 -11.64
N THR A 8 10.22 -8.83 -11.82
CA THR A 8 10.61 -7.60 -11.10
C THR A 8 9.73 -6.43 -11.51
N ALA A 9 9.47 -6.28 -12.82
CA ALA A 9 8.58 -5.23 -13.31
C ALA A 9 7.19 -5.34 -12.71
N ARG A 10 6.65 -6.56 -12.65
CA ARG A 10 5.35 -6.82 -12.05
C ARG A 10 5.35 -6.47 -10.56
N ALA A 11 6.41 -6.83 -9.84
CA ALA A 11 6.53 -6.53 -8.42
C ALA A 11 6.44 -5.01 -8.19
N TYR A 12 7.19 -4.21 -8.97
CA TYR A 12 7.13 -2.76 -8.84
C TYR A 12 5.74 -2.22 -9.15
N ASN A 13 5.09 -2.73 -10.20
CA ASN A 13 3.74 -2.30 -10.55
C ASN A 13 2.77 -2.56 -9.41
N ASP A 14 2.81 -3.76 -8.84
CA ASP A 14 1.91 -4.14 -7.75
C ASP A 14 2.16 -3.27 -6.52
N LEU A 15 3.42 -3.02 -6.17
CA LEU A 15 3.76 -2.22 -5.00
C LEU A 15 3.36 -0.76 -5.18
N VAL A 16 3.56 -0.19 -6.35
CA VAL A 16 3.15 1.19 -6.63
C VAL A 16 1.63 1.31 -6.51
N GLU A 17 0.89 0.39 -7.11
CA GLU A 17 -0.58 0.42 -7.06
C GLU A 17 -1.12 0.24 -5.65
N ILE A 18 -0.56 -0.70 -4.88
CA ILE A 18 -1.05 -0.92 -3.50
C ILE A 18 -0.82 0.31 -2.63
N ASN A 19 0.29 1.03 -2.84
CA ASN A 19 0.58 2.24 -2.08
C ASN A 19 -0.30 3.42 -2.50
N LYS A 20 -0.57 3.57 -3.81
CA LYS A 20 -1.50 4.61 -4.28
C LYS A 20 -2.89 4.40 -3.69
N THR A 21 -3.36 3.16 -3.69
CA THR A 21 -4.67 2.83 -3.15
C THR A 21 -4.70 3.02 -1.64
N ALA A 22 -3.64 2.64 -0.94
CA ALA A 22 -3.54 2.85 0.51
C ALA A 22 -3.52 4.34 0.86
N ALA A 23 -2.81 5.16 0.08
CA ALA A 23 -2.79 6.60 0.29
C ALA A 23 -4.19 7.19 0.22
N LYS A 24 -4.96 6.79 -0.80
CA LYS A 24 -6.34 7.23 -0.95
C LYS A 24 -7.22 6.71 0.18
N GLY A 25 -7.07 5.44 0.53
CA GLY A 25 -7.85 4.82 1.61
C GLY A 25 -7.60 5.50 2.96
N TYR A 26 -6.34 5.77 3.29
CA TYR A 26 -6.01 6.48 4.52
C TYR A 26 -6.52 7.92 4.50
N GLN A 27 -6.50 8.58 3.35
CA GLN A 27 -7.06 9.93 3.22
C GLN A 27 -8.56 9.92 3.53
N GLU A 28 -9.30 8.99 2.94
CA GLU A 28 -10.73 8.84 3.19
C GLU A 28 -10.99 8.49 4.65
N ALA A 29 -10.17 7.61 5.24
CA ALA A 29 -10.28 7.27 6.66
C ALA A 29 -10.06 8.48 7.54
N ALA A 30 -9.05 9.30 7.24
CA ALA A 30 -8.77 10.52 8.00
C ALA A 30 -9.94 11.49 7.97
N GLU A 31 -10.62 11.60 6.82
CA GLU A 31 -11.78 12.47 6.68
C GLU A 31 -12.98 11.92 7.45
N GLY A 32 -13.06 10.60 7.60
CA GLY A 32 -14.24 9.95 8.19
C GLY A 32 -14.19 9.78 9.70
N VAL A 33 -13.00 9.73 10.32
CA VAL A 33 -12.92 9.53 11.77
C VAL A 33 -13.28 10.82 12.50
N SER A 34 -13.79 10.67 13.73
CA SER A 34 -14.19 11.81 14.54
C SER A 34 -13.07 12.34 15.43
N SER A 35 -12.12 11.49 15.83
CA SER A 35 -11.03 11.87 16.71
C SER A 35 -9.98 12.72 15.98
N PRO A 36 -9.64 13.92 16.48
CA PRO A 36 -8.60 14.76 15.87
C PRO A 36 -7.23 14.06 15.83
N ASP A 37 -6.89 13.29 16.85
CA ASP A 37 -5.63 12.56 16.90
C ASP A 37 -5.58 11.50 15.80
N LEU A 38 -6.69 10.79 15.59
CA LEU A 38 -6.79 9.80 14.52
C LEU A 38 -6.69 10.47 13.15
N LYS A 39 -7.39 11.61 12.97
CA LYS A 39 -7.32 12.35 11.70
C LYS A 39 -5.89 12.70 11.34
N SER A 40 -5.16 13.23 12.30
CA SER A 40 -3.79 13.66 12.11
C SER A 40 -2.89 12.47 11.72
N LYS A 41 -2.98 11.38 12.45
CA LYS A 41 -2.14 10.20 12.20
C LYS A 41 -2.51 9.51 10.88
N LEU A 42 -3.79 9.39 10.58
CA LEU A 42 -4.22 8.75 9.34
C LEU A 42 -3.84 9.59 8.13
N SER A 43 -3.89 10.93 8.23
CA SER A 43 -3.39 11.83 7.18
C SER A 43 -1.88 11.63 6.96
N GLU A 44 -1.14 11.49 8.04
CA GLU A 44 0.30 11.22 7.98
C GLU A 44 0.58 9.90 7.27
N LEU A 45 -0.18 8.86 7.58
CA LEU A 45 -0.03 7.56 6.93
C LEU A 45 -0.40 7.63 5.44
N SER A 46 -1.40 8.43 5.08
CA SER A 46 -1.74 8.68 3.68
C SER A 46 -0.54 9.24 2.92
N GLN A 47 0.10 10.26 3.50
CA GLN A 47 1.27 10.89 2.89
C GLN A 47 2.44 9.91 2.81
N GLN A 48 2.64 9.08 3.84
CA GLN A 48 3.66 8.05 3.83
C GLN A 48 3.49 7.09 2.64
N ARG A 49 2.27 6.63 2.39
CA ARG A 49 2.02 5.68 1.30
C ARG A 49 2.18 6.33 -0.07
N ALA A 50 1.78 7.59 -0.20
CA ALA A 50 2.01 8.35 -1.43
C ALA A 50 3.51 8.48 -1.70
N GLN A 51 4.29 8.73 -0.64
CA GLN A 51 5.75 8.83 -0.77
C GLN A 51 6.37 7.49 -1.16
N PHE A 52 5.88 6.39 -0.57
CA PHE A 52 6.34 5.05 -0.94
C PHE A 52 6.10 4.78 -2.44
N ALA A 53 4.92 5.11 -2.94
CA ALA A 53 4.61 4.94 -4.36
C ALA A 53 5.56 5.75 -5.23
N SER A 54 5.83 7.00 -4.85
CA SER A 54 6.75 7.87 -5.57
C SER A 54 8.17 7.31 -5.59
N ASP A 55 8.65 6.87 -4.43
CA ASP A 55 10.00 6.32 -4.31
C ASP A 55 10.16 5.04 -5.14
N LEU A 56 9.15 4.17 -5.11
CA LEU A 56 9.16 2.94 -5.91
C LEU A 56 9.12 3.24 -7.40
N SER A 57 8.31 4.21 -7.83
CA SER A 57 8.24 4.63 -9.24
C SER A 57 9.59 5.17 -9.73
N ARG A 58 10.23 5.99 -8.88
CA ARG A 58 11.53 6.56 -9.20
C ARG A 58 12.58 5.46 -9.33
N GLN A 59 12.60 4.51 -8.41
CA GLN A 59 13.55 3.39 -8.47
C GLN A 59 13.27 2.51 -9.67
N ALA A 60 12.01 2.24 -9.97
CA ALA A 60 11.61 1.45 -11.14
C ALA A 60 12.14 2.10 -12.43
N SER A 61 12.05 3.43 -12.53
CA SER A 61 12.55 4.18 -13.69
C SER A 61 14.05 3.97 -13.88
N GLN A 62 14.81 3.84 -12.79
CA GLN A 62 16.24 3.59 -12.87
C GLN A 62 16.56 2.24 -13.54
N TYR A 63 15.62 1.29 -13.44
CA TYR A 63 15.73 -0.02 -14.08
C TYR A 63 15.03 -0.09 -15.43
N GLY A 64 14.54 1.04 -15.94
CA GLY A 64 13.82 1.08 -17.20
C GLY A 64 12.38 0.60 -17.12
N ILE A 65 11.84 0.49 -15.93
CA ILE A 65 10.46 0.08 -15.70
C ILE A 65 9.59 1.33 -15.56
N ASN A 66 8.43 1.33 -16.22
CA ASN A 66 7.47 2.40 -16.07
C ASN A 66 6.16 1.81 -15.54
N PRO A 67 5.93 1.84 -14.22
CA PRO A 67 4.74 1.22 -13.63
C PRO A 67 3.42 1.75 -14.19
N GLU A 68 3.36 3.04 -14.52
CA GLU A 68 2.13 3.64 -15.04
C GLU A 68 1.77 3.11 -16.42
N ASN A 69 2.77 2.90 -17.27
CA ASN A 69 2.53 2.35 -18.60
C ASN A 69 2.21 0.87 -18.55
N GLU A 70 2.88 0.14 -17.67
CA GLU A 70 2.66 -1.30 -17.53
C GLU A 70 1.31 -1.61 -16.87
N SER A 71 0.74 -0.67 -16.14
CA SER A 71 -0.58 -0.84 -15.56
C SER A 71 -1.68 -0.97 -16.61
N THR A 72 -1.37 -0.73 -17.88
CA THR A 72 -2.30 -0.91 -18.98
C THR A 72 -2.18 -2.27 -19.64
N ILE A 73 -1.24 -3.12 -19.22
CA ILE A 73 -1.08 -4.45 -19.78
C ILE A 73 -2.20 -5.35 -19.27
N GLU A 74 -2.99 -5.89 -20.19
CA GLU A 74 -4.14 -6.70 -19.86
C GLU A 74 -3.73 -7.98 -19.11
N GLY A 75 -4.53 -8.35 -18.11
CA GLY A 75 -4.39 -9.58 -17.38
C GLY A 75 -3.48 -9.50 -16.15
N VAL A 76 -2.40 -8.71 -16.21
CA VAL A 76 -1.48 -8.58 -15.08
C VAL A 76 -2.04 -7.62 -14.04
N VAL A 77 -2.60 -6.51 -14.51
CA VAL A 77 -3.12 -5.45 -13.64
C VAL A 77 -4.46 -5.85 -13.02
N ALA A 78 -5.26 -6.66 -13.71
CA ALA A 78 -6.58 -7.02 -13.21
C ALA A 78 -6.52 -7.73 -11.86
N ASP A 79 -5.59 -8.68 -11.69
CA ASP A 79 -5.45 -9.42 -10.44
C ASP A 79 -4.91 -8.55 -9.32
N ALA A 80 -3.88 -7.74 -9.62
CA ALA A 80 -3.30 -6.81 -8.64
C ALA A 80 -4.33 -5.76 -8.21
N ALA A 81 -5.05 -5.19 -9.17
CA ALA A 81 -6.07 -4.18 -8.86
C ALA A 81 -7.20 -4.78 -8.02
N ALA A 82 -7.61 -6.02 -8.32
CA ALA A 82 -8.65 -6.70 -7.53
C ALA A 82 -8.18 -6.95 -6.10
N ALA A 83 -6.92 -7.38 -5.91
CA ALA A 83 -6.37 -7.63 -4.59
C ALA A 83 -6.29 -6.34 -3.78
N VAL A 84 -5.82 -5.27 -4.40
CA VAL A 84 -5.72 -3.94 -3.78
C VAL A 84 -7.10 -3.43 -3.39
N HIS A 85 -8.06 -3.57 -4.30
CA HIS A 85 -9.43 -3.11 -4.07
C HIS A 85 -10.09 -3.85 -2.90
N ARG A 86 -9.82 -5.15 -2.76
CA ARG A 86 -10.39 -5.95 -1.66
C ARG A 86 -9.95 -5.43 -0.28
N GLY A 87 -8.73 -4.87 -0.18
CA GLY A 87 -8.22 -4.35 1.09
C GLY A 87 -9.00 -3.14 1.61
N TRP A 88 -9.60 -2.35 0.72
CA TRP A 88 -10.26 -1.09 1.10
C TRP A 88 -11.72 -1.02 0.63
N ILE A 89 -12.33 -2.14 0.31
CA ILE A 89 -13.64 -2.19 -0.35
C ILE A 89 -14.76 -1.61 0.51
N ASN A 90 -14.66 -1.69 1.83
CA ASN A 90 -15.72 -1.27 2.75
C ASN A 90 -15.45 0.09 3.41
N ILE A 91 -14.39 0.81 2.97
CA ILE A 91 -14.01 2.06 3.64
C ILE A 91 -15.14 3.10 3.61
N LYS A 92 -15.84 3.23 2.50
CA LYS A 92 -16.94 4.20 2.38
C LYS A 92 -18.12 3.83 3.26
N SER A 93 -18.43 2.54 3.38
CA SER A 93 -19.49 2.06 4.29
C SER A 93 -19.12 2.33 5.74
N ALA A 94 -17.87 2.10 6.11
CA ALA A 94 -17.39 2.36 7.46
C ALA A 94 -17.50 3.85 7.80
N ILE A 95 -17.15 4.72 6.85
CA ILE A 95 -17.25 6.18 7.02
C ILE A 95 -18.70 6.60 7.19
N THR A 96 -19.58 6.07 6.36
CA THR A 96 -21.02 6.38 6.42
C THR A 96 -21.60 5.97 7.79
N GLY A 97 -21.13 4.86 8.35
CA GLY A 97 -21.55 4.39 9.67
C GLY A 97 -21.02 5.23 10.83
N GLN A 98 -20.07 6.13 10.58
CA GLN A 98 -19.49 7.05 11.56
C GLN A 98 -18.90 6.32 12.79
N ASP A 99 -18.33 5.15 12.56
CA ASP A 99 -17.70 4.34 13.60
C ASP A 99 -16.19 4.32 13.39
N ASP A 100 -15.46 5.02 14.26
CA ASP A 100 -14.01 5.10 14.18
C ASP A 100 -13.36 3.70 14.19
N SER A 101 -13.88 2.79 15.03
CA SER A 101 -13.35 1.43 15.12
C SER A 101 -13.51 0.67 13.79
N ALA A 102 -14.65 0.84 13.12
CA ALA A 102 -14.90 0.21 11.83
C ALA A 102 -13.96 0.77 10.75
N ILE A 103 -13.73 2.09 10.77
CA ILE A 103 -12.82 2.75 9.84
C ILE A 103 -11.40 2.23 10.06
N LEU A 104 -10.97 2.12 11.31
CA LEU A 104 -9.65 1.56 11.64
C LEU A 104 -9.55 0.10 11.22
N GLY A 105 -10.64 -0.66 11.32
CA GLY A 105 -10.69 -2.04 10.86
C GLY A 105 -10.42 -2.16 9.35
N GLU A 106 -10.93 -1.22 8.57
CA GLU A 106 -10.65 -1.19 7.12
C GLU A 106 -9.20 -0.83 6.83
N CYS A 107 -8.61 0.09 7.61
CA CYS A 107 -7.20 0.41 7.50
C CYS A 107 -6.34 -0.83 7.79
N GLU A 108 -6.72 -1.60 8.81
CA GLU A 108 -6.04 -2.83 9.17
C GLU A 108 -6.08 -3.85 8.02
N THR A 109 -7.26 -4.03 7.43
CA THR A 109 -7.45 -4.94 6.29
C THR A 109 -6.64 -4.48 5.08
N GLY A 110 -6.65 -3.18 4.79
CA GLY A 110 -5.88 -2.62 3.68
C GLY A 110 -4.38 -2.86 3.86
N ASP A 111 -3.88 -2.64 5.07
CA ASP A 111 -2.47 -2.86 5.36
C ASP A 111 -2.09 -4.34 5.36
N ALA A 112 -2.98 -5.23 5.79
CA ALA A 112 -2.74 -6.66 5.70
C ALA A 112 -2.55 -7.08 4.24
N THR A 113 -3.38 -6.54 3.34
CA THR A 113 -3.26 -6.78 1.90
C THR A 113 -1.93 -6.24 1.36
N ALA A 114 -1.55 -5.03 1.79
CA ALA A 114 -0.28 -4.44 1.38
C ALA A 114 0.90 -5.29 1.82
N LEU A 115 0.89 -5.78 3.06
CA LEU A 115 1.96 -6.62 3.57
C LEU A 115 2.10 -7.91 2.77
N GLN A 116 0.99 -8.52 2.35
CA GLN A 116 1.04 -9.71 1.50
C GLN A 116 1.69 -9.40 0.15
N THR A 117 1.37 -8.25 -0.43
CA THR A 117 1.95 -7.83 -1.71
C THR A 117 3.46 -7.62 -1.57
N TYR A 118 3.88 -6.97 -0.49
CA TYR A 118 5.31 -6.78 -0.21
C TYR A 118 6.02 -8.11 0.00
N GLU A 119 5.42 -9.03 0.75
CA GLU A 119 6.00 -10.35 1.03
C GLU A 119 6.15 -11.16 -0.25
N THR A 120 5.17 -11.09 -1.14
CA THR A 120 5.25 -11.77 -2.43
C THR A 120 6.42 -11.21 -3.25
N ALA A 121 6.58 -9.89 -3.28
CA ALA A 121 7.70 -9.26 -3.98
C ALA A 121 9.04 -9.70 -3.39
N LEU A 122 9.13 -9.78 -2.07
CA LEU A 122 10.38 -10.14 -1.38
C LEU A 122 10.77 -11.60 -1.56
N ARG A 123 9.84 -12.46 -1.96
CA ARG A 123 10.13 -13.87 -2.25
C ARG A 123 10.88 -14.04 -3.57
N SER A 124 10.84 -13.04 -4.43
CA SER A 124 11.52 -13.14 -5.73
C SER A 124 13.03 -13.12 -5.53
N SER A 125 13.71 -14.13 -6.05
CA SER A 125 15.18 -14.19 -6.02
C SER A 125 15.80 -13.28 -7.05
N GLU A 126 15.01 -12.71 -7.95
CA GLU A 126 15.47 -11.89 -9.06
C GLU A 126 15.51 -10.39 -8.74
N LEU A 127 15.03 -9.99 -7.56
CA LEU A 127 15.08 -8.58 -7.17
C LEU A 127 16.52 -8.12 -6.99
N PRO A 128 16.91 -6.98 -7.59
CA PRO A 128 18.18 -6.35 -7.27
C PRO A 128 18.31 -6.06 -5.79
N VAL A 129 19.52 -6.05 -5.26
CA VAL A 129 19.77 -5.82 -3.83
C VAL A 129 19.18 -4.49 -3.36
N GLU A 130 19.36 -3.44 -4.16
CA GLU A 130 18.85 -2.11 -3.80
C GLU A 130 17.32 -2.09 -3.75
N ALA A 131 16.67 -2.80 -4.68
CA ALA A 131 15.22 -2.93 -4.69
C ALA A 131 14.76 -3.66 -3.44
N ARG A 132 15.43 -4.76 -3.11
CA ARG A 132 15.09 -5.54 -1.92
C ARG A 132 15.20 -4.70 -0.65
N ASN A 133 16.25 -3.91 -0.55
CA ASN A 133 16.47 -3.08 0.64
C ASN A 133 15.36 -2.07 0.87
N ILE A 134 14.93 -1.35 -0.19
CA ILE A 134 13.87 -0.36 -0.04
C ILE A 134 12.53 -1.03 0.23
N ILE A 135 12.27 -2.16 -0.41
CA ILE A 135 11.01 -2.90 -0.22
C ILE A 135 10.92 -3.45 1.19
N GLN A 136 12.03 -3.99 1.74
CA GLN A 136 12.06 -4.47 3.12
C GLN A 136 11.84 -3.34 4.11
N LYS A 137 12.44 -2.19 3.89
CA LYS A 137 12.26 -1.03 4.76
C LYS A 137 10.80 -0.59 4.77
N GLN A 138 10.19 -0.47 3.60
CA GLN A 138 8.79 -0.08 3.51
C GLN A 138 7.87 -1.10 4.16
N HIS A 139 8.16 -2.39 3.98
CA HIS A 139 7.41 -3.47 4.64
C HIS A 139 7.40 -3.29 6.16
N GLY A 140 8.55 -3.02 6.74
CA GLY A 140 8.67 -2.80 8.20
C GLY A 140 7.87 -1.60 8.66
N GLU A 141 7.86 -0.52 7.88
CA GLU A 141 7.10 0.68 8.23
C GLU A 141 5.59 0.46 8.12
N ILE A 142 5.15 -0.31 7.11
CA ILE A 142 3.73 -0.67 6.96
C ILE A 142 3.30 -1.57 8.12
N LEU A 143 4.14 -2.51 8.52
CA LEU A 143 3.84 -3.39 9.66
C LEU A 143 3.68 -2.57 10.94
N SER A 144 4.55 -1.59 11.18
CA SER A 144 4.43 -0.70 12.33
C SER A 144 3.13 0.10 12.31
N ALA A 145 2.76 0.59 11.14
CA ALA A 145 1.50 1.33 10.97
C ALA A 145 0.30 0.44 11.24
N LYS A 146 0.31 -0.79 10.72
CA LYS A 146 -0.77 -1.74 10.96
C LYS A 146 -0.92 -2.05 12.44
N ASN A 147 0.20 -2.24 13.14
CA ASN A 147 0.18 -2.50 14.59
C ASN A 147 -0.40 -1.33 15.36
N TRP A 148 -0.04 -0.10 14.97
CA TRP A 148 -0.62 1.10 15.56
C TRP A 148 -2.14 1.14 15.36
N VAL A 149 -2.59 0.88 14.13
CA VAL A 149 -4.03 0.87 13.79
C VAL A 149 -4.76 -0.18 14.64
N THR A 150 -4.20 -1.38 14.77
CA THR A 150 -4.78 -2.45 15.57
C THR A 150 -4.94 -2.03 17.03
N GLN A 151 -3.94 -1.36 17.59
CA GLN A 151 -4.00 -0.85 18.97
C GLN A 151 -5.09 0.21 19.12
N GLN A 152 -5.20 1.13 18.16
CA GLN A 152 -6.20 2.19 18.21
C GLN A 152 -7.62 1.62 18.08
N LYS A 153 -7.78 0.59 17.26
CA LYS A 153 -9.08 -0.08 17.10
C LYS A 153 -9.58 -0.64 18.44
N GLY A 154 -8.67 -1.13 19.27
CA GLY A 154 -9.01 -1.66 20.59
C GLY A 154 -9.43 -0.60 21.60
N THR A 155 -9.09 0.69 21.37
CA THR A 155 -9.39 1.78 22.30
C THR A 155 -10.51 2.70 21.80
N HIS A 156 -10.96 2.52 20.59
CA HIS A 156 -12.01 3.30 19.97
C HIS A 156 -13.15 2.40 19.53
#